data_37a89f3f8f16df1f0ad4483c31618246
#
_entry.id   37a89f3f8f16df1f0ad4483c31618246
#
_cell.length_a   1.000
_cell.length_b   1.000
_cell.length_c   1.000
_cell.angle_alpha   90.00
_cell.angle_beta   90.00
_cell.angle_gamma   90.00
#
_symmetry.space_group_name_H-M   'P 1'
#
loop_
_entity.id
_entity.type
_entity.pdbx_description
1 polymer ?
#
loop_
_entity_poly.entity_id
_entity_poly.type
_entity_poly.pdbx_seq_one_letter_code
_entity_poly.pdbx_strand_id
1 'polypeptide(L)'
;MAHIALVAILALLTICIAIRAQDTVNATTLTGKYMCGYQGWFECPGDGSGGGWFHWFNSQNPVHSSLNVDLFPDFAEYAANELFATNMHYSDGSVVKVNSSYPLTTEMRHFKWMKDYNIDGVWVQRFGPKHVGWNDFTNKVLLNCKTAAETYGRVFVVMYDVSGANNSTLFNDMTSDWMYLVDTFKVTSSPRYLKHKGKPLVSVWGFGFPDRSITTDVAQQIINWFKTGAPAKYQATIMGGVNDDWRTIGPPWDSVCRSVDIISPWFVGRFGDIAGADSWKTNNLIPDVAECKSLGKEYLPVIWPGFS
;
A
#
# COMPACT_ATOMS: atom_id res chain seq x y z
N MET A 1 -16.17 48.51 18.85
CA MET A 1 -16.83 47.19 18.82
C MET A 1 -16.94 46.62 17.40
N ALA A 2 -17.31 47.38 16.39
CA ALA A 2 -17.41 46.87 15.02
C ALA A 2 -16.06 46.39 14.37
N HIS A 3 -14.94 47.04 14.68
CA HIS A 3 -13.63 46.64 14.16
C HIS A 3 -13.11 45.34 14.77
N ILE A 4 -13.42 45.06 16.06
CA ILE A 4 -13.00 43.80 16.71
C ILE A 4 -13.82 42.62 16.15
N ALA A 5 -15.10 42.83 15.87
CA ALA A 5 -15.94 41.80 15.24
C ALA A 5 -15.50 41.46 13.81
N LEU A 6 -15.10 42.46 13.03
CA LEU A 6 -14.62 42.25 11.67
C LEU A 6 -13.28 41.48 11.60
N VAL A 7 -12.35 41.80 12.54
CA VAL A 7 -11.07 41.06 12.64
C VAL A 7 -11.28 39.63 13.10
N ALA A 8 -12.21 39.37 14.04
CA ALA A 8 -12.56 38.05 14.51
C ALA A 8 -13.22 37.17 13.38
N ILE A 9 -14.10 37.79 12.58
CA ILE A 9 -14.75 37.13 11.43
C ILE A 9 -13.71 36.83 10.32
N LEU A 10 -12.78 37.75 10.05
CA LEU A 10 -11.70 37.48 9.10
C LEU A 10 -10.73 36.39 9.60
N ALA A 11 -10.41 36.36 10.88
CA ALA A 11 -9.58 35.31 11.48
C ALA A 11 -10.30 33.94 11.47
N LEU A 12 -11.60 33.89 11.75
CA LEU A 12 -12.41 32.66 11.64
C LEU A 12 -12.54 32.19 10.19
N LEU A 13 -12.71 33.08 9.23
CA LEU A 13 -12.72 32.76 7.80
C LEU A 13 -11.36 32.25 7.32
N THR A 14 -10.25 32.83 7.78
CA THR A 14 -8.89 32.33 7.45
C THR A 14 -8.62 30.98 8.10
N ILE A 15 -9.08 30.71 9.30
CA ILE A 15 -8.97 29.41 9.97
C ILE A 15 -9.87 28.39 9.27
N CYS A 16 -11.09 28.72 8.86
CA CYS A 16 -11.96 27.85 8.05
C CYS A 16 -11.39 27.56 6.66
N ILE A 17 -10.63 28.47 6.05
CA ILE A 17 -9.97 28.26 4.75
C ILE A 17 -8.74 27.34 4.93
N ALA A 18 -8.06 27.37 6.07
CA ALA A 18 -6.92 26.50 6.38
C ALA A 18 -7.31 25.04 6.70
N ILE A 19 -8.60 24.77 6.95
CA ILE A 19 -9.14 23.41 7.19
C ILE A 19 -9.74 22.80 5.89
N ARG A 20 -9.64 23.48 4.75
CA ARG A 20 -9.95 22.79 3.50
C ARG A 20 -8.95 21.67 3.32
N ALA A 21 -9.46 20.43 3.31
CA ALA A 21 -8.70 19.26 2.86
C ALA A 21 -7.87 19.67 1.65
N GLN A 22 -6.57 19.44 1.71
CA GLN A 22 -5.67 19.79 0.61
C GLN A 22 -6.20 19.08 -0.64
N ASP A 23 -6.81 19.81 -1.57
CA ASP A 23 -7.47 19.24 -2.76
C ASP A 23 -6.50 18.33 -3.54
N THR A 24 -5.20 18.60 -3.42
CA THR A 24 -4.16 17.84 -4.10
C THR A 24 -2.98 17.60 -3.16
N VAL A 25 -2.68 16.32 -2.90
CA VAL A 25 -1.57 15.90 -2.03
C VAL A 25 -0.24 16.26 -2.67
N ASN A 26 0.70 16.78 -1.88
CA ASN A 26 2.07 17.01 -2.33
C ASN A 26 2.77 15.67 -2.63
N ALA A 27 3.08 15.39 -3.89
CA ALA A 27 3.71 14.15 -4.34
C ALA A 27 5.25 14.17 -4.28
N THR A 28 5.89 15.19 -3.68
CA THR A 28 7.35 15.30 -3.66
C THR A 28 8.00 14.74 -2.40
N THR A 29 7.22 14.41 -1.39
CA THR A 29 7.71 13.85 -0.11
C THR A 29 6.68 12.92 0.53
N LEU A 30 7.19 11.89 1.21
CA LEU A 30 6.40 10.98 2.06
C LEU A 30 6.12 11.59 3.44
N THR A 31 6.93 12.55 3.87
CA THR A 31 6.85 13.12 5.22
C THR A 31 5.46 13.70 5.51
N GLY A 32 4.89 13.30 6.65
CA GLY A 32 3.60 13.78 7.12
C GLY A 32 2.40 13.25 6.34
N LYS A 33 2.52 12.09 5.69
CA LYS A 33 1.44 11.47 4.92
C LYS A 33 0.83 10.26 5.58
N TYR A 34 -0.47 10.13 5.39
CA TYR A 34 -1.25 8.93 5.68
C TYR A 34 -1.39 8.11 4.39
N MET A 35 -0.76 6.93 4.36
CA MET A 35 -0.74 6.04 3.20
C MET A 35 -1.33 4.68 3.58
N CYS A 36 -2.30 4.19 2.81
CA CYS A 36 -2.87 2.87 3.02
C CYS A 36 -2.15 1.80 2.19
N GLY A 37 -1.98 0.59 2.72
CA GLY A 37 -1.71 -0.59 1.90
C GLY A 37 -2.93 -0.86 1.00
N TYR A 38 -2.72 -1.01 -0.30
CA TYR A 38 -3.80 -1.27 -1.25
C TYR A 38 -3.65 -2.65 -1.87
N GLN A 39 -4.49 -3.55 -1.40
CA GLN A 39 -4.55 -4.94 -1.82
C GLN A 39 -5.60 -5.10 -2.92
N GLY A 40 -5.27 -4.61 -4.11
CA GLY A 40 -6.15 -4.64 -5.26
C GLY A 40 -6.16 -6.00 -5.98
N TRP A 41 -6.51 -7.07 -5.27
CA TRP A 41 -6.48 -8.44 -5.79
C TRP A 41 -7.81 -9.18 -5.71
N PHE A 42 -8.86 -8.53 -5.27
CA PHE A 42 -10.19 -9.12 -5.19
C PHE A 42 -10.82 -9.22 -6.57
N GLU A 43 -11.09 -10.44 -7.03
CA GLU A 43 -11.60 -10.75 -8.36
C GLU A 43 -12.94 -11.46 -8.27
N CYS A 44 -13.84 -11.15 -9.21
CA CYS A 44 -15.18 -11.71 -9.28
C CYS A 44 -15.51 -12.17 -10.71
N PRO A 45 -16.21 -13.28 -10.90
CA PRO A 45 -16.73 -13.65 -12.22
C PRO A 45 -17.59 -12.52 -12.82
N GLY A 46 -17.34 -12.19 -14.09
CA GLY A 46 -18.10 -11.16 -14.78
C GLY A 46 -17.65 -9.72 -14.56
N ASP A 47 -16.53 -9.49 -13.85
CA ASP A 47 -15.95 -8.17 -13.62
C ASP A 47 -15.19 -7.60 -14.83
N GLY A 48 -15.01 -8.41 -15.87
CA GLY A 48 -14.29 -8.06 -17.10
C GLY A 48 -12.84 -8.55 -17.13
N SER A 49 -12.33 -9.17 -16.05
CA SER A 49 -11.00 -9.78 -16.00
C SER A 49 -10.91 -11.09 -16.80
N GLY A 50 -12.04 -11.79 -16.91
CA GLY A 50 -12.10 -13.15 -17.45
C GLY A 50 -11.73 -14.23 -16.44
N GLY A 51 -11.44 -13.85 -15.18
CA GLY A 51 -11.13 -14.75 -14.08
C GLY A 51 -12.36 -15.20 -13.31
N GLY A 52 -12.12 -15.71 -12.10
CA GLY A 52 -13.15 -16.25 -11.20
C GLY A 52 -13.14 -15.55 -9.85
N TRP A 53 -13.58 -16.29 -8.83
CA TRP A 53 -13.48 -15.82 -7.45
C TRP A 53 -12.04 -15.92 -6.95
N PHE A 54 -11.48 -14.79 -6.55
CA PHE A 54 -10.15 -14.74 -5.97
C PHE A 54 -10.12 -13.79 -4.75
N HIS A 55 -9.43 -14.19 -3.72
CA HIS A 55 -9.33 -13.56 -2.39
C HIS A 55 -10.63 -13.46 -1.59
N TRP A 56 -11.78 -13.24 -2.21
CA TRP A 56 -13.05 -13.29 -1.48
C TRP A 56 -13.36 -14.67 -0.93
N PHE A 57 -13.04 -15.71 -1.73
CA PHE A 57 -13.37 -17.10 -1.42
C PHE A 57 -12.20 -18.03 -1.71
N ASN A 58 -12.07 -19.08 -0.90
CA ASN A 58 -11.09 -20.16 -1.08
C ASN A 58 -11.48 -21.17 -2.15
N SER A 59 -12.62 -20.96 -2.84
CA SER A 59 -13.11 -21.82 -3.93
C SER A 59 -13.92 -21.02 -4.95
N GLN A 60 -14.22 -21.63 -6.10
CA GLN A 60 -15.08 -21.02 -7.11
C GLN A 60 -16.58 -21.10 -6.75
N ASN A 61 -16.93 -21.71 -5.62
CA ASN A 61 -18.29 -21.68 -5.08
C ASN A 61 -18.37 -20.63 -3.95
N PRO A 62 -18.97 -19.45 -4.17
CA PRO A 62 -18.97 -18.32 -3.24
C PRO A 62 -20.01 -18.48 -2.12
N VAL A 63 -19.78 -19.39 -1.20
CA VAL A 63 -20.62 -19.69 -0.03
C VAL A 63 -19.91 -19.35 1.28
N HIS A 64 -20.64 -19.26 2.37
CA HIS A 64 -20.11 -18.88 3.68
C HIS A 64 -18.91 -19.77 4.11
N SER A 65 -18.96 -21.07 3.86
CA SER A 65 -17.87 -21.99 4.23
C SER A 65 -16.59 -21.83 3.41
N SER A 66 -16.64 -21.11 2.30
CA SER A 66 -15.48 -20.81 1.46
C SER A 66 -15.02 -19.35 1.58
N LEU A 67 -15.68 -18.55 2.41
CA LEU A 67 -15.32 -17.15 2.63
C LEU A 67 -13.92 -17.04 3.21
N ASN A 68 -13.12 -16.12 2.67
CA ASN A 68 -11.72 -15.92 3.02
C ASN A 68 -11.45 -14.59 3.75
N VAL A 69 -12.51 -13.87 4.12
CA VAL A 69 -12.43 -12.62 4.87
C VAL A 69 -13.32 -12.67 6.09
N ASP A 70 -12.89 -12.08 7.20
CA ASP A 70 -13.66 -12.06 8.45
C ASP A 70 -14.64 -10.89 8.52
N LEU A 71 -14.35 -9.81 7.81
CA LEU A 71 -15.17 -8.61 7.79
C LEU A 71 -15.56 -8.25 6.37
N PHE A 72 -16.87 -8.00 6.15
CA PHE A 72 -17.35 -7.40 4.91
C PHE A 72 -17.18 -5.88 4.96
N PRO A 73 -16.69 -5.26 3.87
CA PRO A 73 -16.78 -3.82 3.70
C PRO A 73 -18.24 -3.34 3.68
N ASP A 74 -18.44 -2.08 4.00
CA ASP A 74 -19.72 -1.42 3.74
C ASP A 74 -19.87 -1.16 2.24
N PHE A 75 -20.87 -1.79 1.63
CA PHE A 75 -21.18 -1.65 0.21
C PHE A 75 -22.28 -0.63 -0.10
N ALA A 76 -22.75 0.13 0.90
CA ALA A 76 -23.89 1.05 0.72
C ALA A 76 -23.65 2.14 -0.34
N GLU A 77 -22.39 2.56 -0.52
CA GLU A 77 -22.05 3.56 -1.53
C GLU A 77 -21.73 2.98 -2.91
N TYR A 78 -21.65 1.65 -3.07
CA TYR A 78 -21.36 1.04 -4.36
C TYR A 78 -22.60 1.05 -5.26
N ALA A 79 -22.42 1.35 -6.55
CA ALA A 79 -23.47 1.20 -7.54
C ALA A 79 -23.71 -0.29 -7.84
N ALA A 80 -24.91 -0.61 -8.31
CA ALA A 80 -25.32 -1.99 -8.56
C ALA A 80 -24.41 -2.74 -9.56
N ASN A 81 -23.80 -2.03 -10.49
CA ASN A 81 -22.89 -2.57 -11.51
C ASN A 81 -21.42 -2.72 -11.01
N GLU A 82 -21.14 -2.33 -9.78
CA GLU A 82 -19.83 -2.52 -9.14
C GLU A 82 -19.82 -3.76 -8.23
N LEU A 83 -20.98 -4.39 -8.04
CA LEU A 83 -21.17 -5.49 -7.08
C LEU A 83 -21.57 -6.78 -7.80
N PHE A 84 -20.92 -7.87 -7.44
CA PHE A 84 -21.05 -9.20 -8.03
C PHE A 84 -21.73 -10.16 -7.05
N ALA A 85 -22.77 -10.86 -7.53
CA ALA A 85 -23.61 -11.72 -6.71
C ALA A 85 -22.85 -12.99 -6.28
N THR A 86 -23.02 -13.35 -5.00
CA THR A 86 -22.54 -14.61 -4.43
C THR A 86 -23.68 -15.62 -4.29
N ASN A 87 -23.38 -16.81 -3.79
CA ASN A 87 -24.41 -17.80 -3.40
C ASN A 87 -24.83 -17.64 -1.92
N MET A 88 -24.40 -16.56 -1.26
CA MET A 88 -24.79 -16.26 0.12
C MET A 88 -26.01 -15.35 0.16
N HIS A 89 -26.77 -15.44 1.25
CA HIS A 89 -27.92 -14.60 1.49
C HIS A 89 -27.86 -13.97 2.88
N TYR A 90 -28.34 -12.74 3.00
CA TYR A 90 -28.62 -12.12 4.29
C TYR A 90 -29.83 -12.77 4.96
N SER A 91 -30.08 -12.44 6.23
CA SER A 91 -31.21 -12.96 7.00
C SER A 91 -32.59 -12.60 6.43
N ASP A 92 -32.66 -11.53 5.64
CA ASP A 92 -33.87 -11.10 4.92
C ASP A 92 -34.09 -11.80 3.57
N GLY A 93 -33.18 -12.72 3.19
CA GLY A 93 -33.21 -13.45 1.93
C GLY A 93 -32.57 -12.73 0.75
N SER A 94 -32.11 -11.51 0.90
CA SER A 94 -31.39 -10.79 -0.16
C SER A 94 -29.99 -11.40 -0.42
N VAL A 95 -29.57 -11.35 -1.69
CA VAL A 95 -28.28 -11.92 -2.11
C VAL A 95 -27.13 -11.04 -1.65
N VAL A 96 -26.13 -11.64 -0.99
CA VAL A 96 -24.87 -10.98 -0.67
C VAL A 96 -24.07 -10.72 -1.96
N LYS A 97 -23.60 -9.50 -2.11
CA LYS A 97 -22.76 -9.09 -3.24
C LYS A 97 -21.45 -8.50 -2.73
N VAL A 98 -20.38 -8.68 -3.50
CA VAL A 98 -19.04 -8.14 -3.19
C VAL A 98 -18.48 -7.40 -4.39
N ASN A 99 -17.53 -6.49 -4.18
CA ASN A 99 -16.88 -5.75 -5.25
C ASN A 99 -15.70 -6.55 -5.86
N SER A 100 -15.29 -6.12 -7.05
CA SER A 100 -14.00 -6.51 -7.65
C SER A 100 -13.07 -5.30 -7.70
N SER A 101 -11.76 -5.56 -7.65
CA SER A 101 -10.72 -4.55 -7.87
C SER A 101 -10.42 -4.30 -9.36
N TYR A 102 -11.04 -5.03 -10.29
CA TYR A 102 -10.73 -4.91 -11.71
C TYR A 102 -11.40 -3.71 -12.41
N PRO A 103 -12.69 -3.37 -12.14
CA PRO A 103 -13.34 -2.22 -12.76
C PRO A 103 -12.76 -0.90 -12.25
N LEU A 104 -12.47 0.05 -13.17
CA LEU A 104 -11.98 1.39 -12.82
C LEU A 104 -12.88 2.12 -11.79
N THR A 105 -14.17 1.86 -11.82
CA THR A 105 -15.16 2.47 -10.92
C THR A 105 -14.86 2.17 -9.45
N THR A 106 -14.34 0.99 -9.14
CA THR A 106 -13.95 0.59 -7.79
C THR A 106 -12.80 1.45 -7.27
N GLU A 107 -11.70 1.58 -8.03
CA GLU A 107 -10.57 2.43 -7.64
C GLU A 107 -10.97 3.91 -7.58
N MET A 108 -11.80 4.38 -8.51
CA MET A 108 -12.32 5.76 -8.47
C MET A 108 -13.08 6.03 -7.18
N ARG A 109 -13.90 5.08 -6.70
CA ARG A 109 -14.62 5.17 -5.42
C ARG A 109 -13.66 5.18 -4.24
N HIS A 110 -12.71 4.26 -4.20
CA HIS A 110 -11.72 4.17 -3.12
C HIS A 110 -10.89 5.45 -3.03
N PHE A 111 -10.42 6.00 -4.14
CA PHE A 111 -9.66 7.25 -4.14
C PHE A 111 -10.54 8.47 -3.82
N LYS A 112 -11.84 8.44 -4.17
CA LYS A 112 -12.79 9.43 -3.70
C LYS A 112 -12.91 9.40 -2.18
N TRP A 113 -13.06 8.23 -1.56
CA TRP A 113 -13.07 8.10 -0.11
C TRP A 113 -11.76 8.58 0.53
N MET A 114 -10.63 8.25 -0.05
CA MET A 114 -9.35 8.79 0.44
C MET A 114 -9.33 10.32 0.45
N LYS A 115 -9.88 10.94 -0.59
CA LYS A 115 -10.04 12.40 -0.63
C LYS A 115 -10.99 12.90 0.45
N ASP A 116 -12.14 12.28 0.59
CA ASP A 116 -13.20 12.69 1.51
C ASP A 116 -12.77 12.53 2.98
N TYR A 117 -11.94 11.52 3.27
CA TYR A 117 -11.46 11.19 4.63
C TYR A 117 -9.99 11.57 4.89
N ASN A 118 -9.40 12.42 4.06
CA ASN A 118 -8.02 12.94 4.24
C ASN A 118 -6.93 11.85 4.28
N ILE A 119 -7.10 10.77 3.53
CA ILE A 119 -6.06 9.79 3.28
C ILE A 119 -5.25 10.27 2.07
N ASP A 120 -3.93 10.33 2.19
CA ASP A 120 -3.07 10.93 1.16
C ASP A 120 -2.89 10.04 -0.06
N GLY A 121 -2.88 8.73 0.10
CA GLY A 121 -2.69 7.81 -1.02
C GLY A 121 -2.44 6.37 -0.61
N VAL A 122 -1.90 5.61 -1.55
CA VAL A 122 -1.78 4.15 -1.42
C VAL A 122 -0.41 3.61 -1.79
N TRP A 123 -0.05 2.50 -1.12
CA TRP A 123 0.96 1.55 -1.52
C TRP A 123 0.26 0.45 -2.33
N VAL A 124 0.37 0.49 -3.67
CA VAL A 124 -0.27 -0.51 -4.54
C VAL A 124 0.57 -1.78 -4.52
N GLN A 125 0.02 -2.82 -3.90
CA GLN A 125 0.75 -4.07 -3.70
C GLN A 125 0.83 -4.90 -4.97
N ARG A 126 2.01 -5.45 -5.24
CA ARG A 126 2.32 -6.39 -6.34
C ARG A 126 3.02 -7.61 -5.77
N PHE A 127 2.34 -8.74 -5.81
CA PHE A 127 2.97 -10.02 -5.51
C PHE A 127 3.71 -10.56 -6.73
N GLY A 128 4.85 -11.18 -6.48
CA GLY A 128 5.69 -11.86 -7.44
C GLY A 128 5.60 -11.27 -8.85
N PRO A 129 6.53 -10.43 -9.28
CA PRO A 129 6.38 -9.59 -10.48
C PRO A 129 6.15 -10.36 -11.79
N LYS A 130 6.14 -11.69 -11.77
CA LYS A 130 5.93 -12.53 -12.95
C LYS A 130 5.00 -13.73 -12.74
N HIS A 131 3.87 -13.57 -12.11
CA HIS A 131 2.85 -14.60 -12.20
C HIS A 131 2.12 -14.47 -13.55
N VAL A 132 2.35 -15.44 -14.44
CA VAL A 132 1.60 -15.59 -15.70
C VAL A 132 0.10 -15.64 -15.38
N GLY A 133 -0.71 -14.79 -16.02
CA GLY A 133 -2.14 -14.68 -15.77
C GLY A 133 -2.53 -13.59 -14.74
N TRP A 134 -1.66 -13.25 -13.81
CA TRP A 134 -1.87 -12.17 -12.83
C TRP A 134 -1.37 -10.82 -13.29
N ASN A 135 -0.38 -10.78 -14.19
CA ASN A 135 0.19 -9.53 -14.65
C ASN A 135 -0.86 -8.61 -15.28
N ASP A 136 -1.81 -9.14 -16.04
CA ASP A 136 -2.84 -8.33 -16.68
C ASP A 136 -3.81 -7.75 -15.67
N PHE A 137 -4.24 -8.53 -14.67
CA PHE A 137 -5.11 -8.07 -13.61
C PHE A 137 -4.41 -7.00 -12.73
N THR A 138 -3.24 -7.31 -12.19
CA THR A 138 -2.48 -6.39 -11.32
C THR A 138 -2.02 -5.14 -12.07
N ASN A 139 -1.70 -5.26 -13.35
CA ASN A 139 -1.38 -4.14 -14.23
C ASN A 139 -2.61 -3.24 -14.43
N LYS A 140 -3.78 -3.82 -14.65
CA LYS A 140 -5.03 -3.08 -14.78
C LYS A 140 -5.36 -2.30 -13.50
N VAL A 141 -5.26 -2.95 -12.35
CA VAL A 141 -5.47 -2.31 -11.03
C VAL A 141 -4.49 -1.16 -10.81
N LEU A 142 -3.20 -1.35 -11.11
CA LEU A 142 -2.21 -0.28 -10.99
C LEU A 142 -2.53 0.92 -11.89
N LEU A 143 -2.93 0.67 -13.14
CA LEU A 143 -3.32 1.74 -14.07
C LEU A 143 -4.61 2.45 -13.64
N ASN A 144 -5.56 1.72 -13.06
CA ASN A 144 -6.76 2.29 -12.48
C ASN A 144 -6.41 3.17 -11.26
N CYS A 145 -5.55 2.69 -10.36
CA CYS A 145 -5.04 3.48 -9.23
C CYS A 145 -4.34 4.77 -9.70
N LYS A 146 -3.51 4.69 -10.75
CA LYS A 146 -2.89 5.87 -11.37
C LYS A 146 -3.94 6.87 -11.84
N THR A 147 -4.94 6.41 -12.59
CA THR A 147 -6.05 7.24 -13.11
C THR A 147 -6.86 7.88 -11.98
N ALA A 148 -7.19 7.09 -10.96
CA ALA A 148 -7.95 7.56 -9.80
C ALA A 148 -7.14 8.56 -8.95
N ALA A 149 -5.84 8.31 -8.76
CA ALA A 149 -4.93 9.24 -8.08
C ALA A 149 -4.84 10.59 -8.79
N GLU A 150 -4.73 10.57 -10.13
CA GLU A 150 -4.71 11.78 -10.97
C GLU A 150 -6.04 12.54 -10.88
N THR A 151 -7.16 11.83 -10.82
CA THR A 151 -8.51 12.43 -10.74
C THR A 151 -8.78 13.08 -9.38
N TYR A 152 -8.42 12.40 -8.30
CA TYR A 152 -8.76 12.85 -6.93
C TYR A 152 -7.60 13.57 -6.21
N GLY A 153 -6.49 13.81 -6.90
CA GLY A 153 -5.34 14.50 -6.31
C GLY A 153 -4.66 13.74 -5.17
N ARG A 154 -4.77 12.42 -5.15
CA ARG A 154 -4.10 11.55 -4.19
C ARG A 154 -2.77 11.04 -4.77
N VAL A 155 -1.97 10.33 -3.98
CA VAL A 155 -0.71 9.77 -4.45
C VAL A 155 -0.75 8.24 -4.46
N PHE A 156 0.12 7.63 -5.27
CA PHE A 156 0.29 6.19 -5.30
C PHE A 156 1.77 5.80 -5.42
N VAL A 157 2.10 4.61 -4.93
CA VAL A 157 3.44 4.02 -4.94
C VAL A 157 3.33 2.55 -5.28
N VAL A 158 4.26 2.02 -6.03
CA VAL A 158 4.41 0.57 -6.23
C VAL A 158 5.05 -0.06 -5.00
N MET A 159 4.42 -1.11 -4.48
CA MET A 159 4.88 -1.89 -3.35
C MET A 159 5.00 -3.36 -3.74
N TYR A 160 6.23 -3.82 -3.91
CA TYR A 160 6.50 -5.24 -4.14
C TYR A 160 6.40 -6.03 -2.85
N ASP A 161 5.82 -7.23 -2.93
CA ASP A 161 5.80 -8.20 -1.85
C ASP A 161 6.51 -9.47 -2.33
N VAL A 162 7.53 -9.90 -1.59
CA VAL A 162 8.33 -11.07 -1.95
C VAL A 162 7.75 -12.40 -1.47
N SER A 163 6.54 -12.39 -0.89
CA SER A 163 5.83 -13.61 -0.50
C SER A 163 5.65 -14.53 -1.70
N GLY A 164 6.03 -15.79 -1.55
CA GLY A 164 5.94 -16.79 -2.61
C GLY A 164 6.89 -16.58 -3.80
N ALA A 165 7.77 -15.59 -3.75
CA ALA A 165 8.72 -15.33 -4.82
C ALA A 165 9.81 -16.40 -4.88
N ASN A 166 10.27 -16.71 -6.10
CA ASN A 166 11.42 -17.59 -6.30
C ASN A 166 12.71 -16.80 -6.16
N ASN A 167 13.52 -17.12 -5.14
CA ASN A 167 14.77 -16.42 -4.85
C ASN A 167 15.73 -16.38 -6.06
N SER A 168 15.77 -17.42 -6.88
CA SER A 168 16.71 -17.49 -8.03
C SER A 168 16.33 -16.54 -9.18
N THR A 169 15.09 -16.10 -9.29
CA THR A 169 14.61 -15.21 -10.36
C THR A 169 14.19 -13.84 -9.88
N LEU A 170 13.96 -13.67 -8.57
CA LEU A 170 13.35 -12.49 -7.97
C LEU A 170 14.01 -11.17 -8.38
N PHE A 171 15.34 -11.11 -8.36
CA PHE A 171 16.07 -9.91 -8.77
C PHE A 171 15.74 -9.51 -10.21
N ASN A 172 15.83 -10.45 -11.15
CA ASN A 172 15.56 -10.18 -12.56
C ASN A 172 14.08 -9.88 -12.80
N ASP A 173 13.20 -10.59 -12.12
CA ASP A 173 11.75 -10.42 -12.24
C ASP A 173 11.34 -9.02 -11.75
N MET A 174 11.80 -8.61 -10.57
CA MET A 174 11.46 -7.31 -10.00
C MET A 174 12.06 -6.15 -10.81
N THR A 175 13.32 -6.25 -11.22
CA THR A 175 13.96 -5.18 -11.99
C THR A 175 13.37 -5.04 -13.38
N SER A 176 13.03 -6.16 -14.04
CA SER A 176 12.35 -6.15 -15.34
C SER A 176 10.94 -5.59 -15.26
N ASP A 177 10.18 -5.96 -14.22
CA ASP A 177 8.84 -5.41 -13.97
C ASP A 177 8.92 -3.90 -13.73
N TRP A 178 9.81 -3.43 -12.86
CA TRP A 178 9.97 -2.00 -12.60
C TRP A 178 10.33 -1.22 -13.88
N MET A 179 11.27 -1.72 -14.67
CA MET A 179 11.61 -1.10 -15.95
C MET A 179 10.39 -1.04 -16.88
N TYR A 180 9.61 -2.12 -16.96
CA TYR A 180 8.36 -2.14 -17.73
C TYR A 180 7.34 -1.12 -17.23
N LEU A 181 7.13 -1.02 -15.91
CA LEU A 181 6.21 -0.04 -15.33
C LEU A 181 6.65 1.41 -15.62
N VAL A 182 7.95 1.69 -15.56
CA VAL A 182 8.50 3.01 -15.87
C VAL A 182 8.41 3.31 -17.35
N ASP A 183 8.77 2.37 -18.22
CA ASP A 183 8.92 2.62 -19.66
C ASP A 183 7.59 2.49 -20.44
N THR A 184 6.73 1.54 -20.06
CA THR A 184 5.49 1.27 -20.78
C THR A 184 4.32 1.99 -20.13
N PHE A 185 4.12 1.82 -18.83
CA PHE A 185 3.00 2.44 -18.10
C PHE A 185 3.27 3.87 -17.67
N LYS A 186 4.54 4.32 -17.77
CA LYS A 186 4.93 5.69 -17.41
C LYS A 186 4.50 6.05 -15.99
N VAL A 187 4.55 5.09 -15.06
CA VAL A 187 4.02 5.30 -13.69
C VAL A 187 4.73 6.47 -13.00
N THR A 188 6.04 6.58 -13.13
CA THR A 188 6.84 7.65 -12.50
C THR A 188 6.72 9.01 -13.20
N SER A 189 6.12 9.05 -14.41
CA SER A 189 5.79 10.29 -15.13
C SER A 189 4.47 10.89 -14.67
N SER A 190 3.64 10.13 -13.95
CA SER A 190 2.43 10.67 -13.34
C SER A 190 2.79 11.76 -12.30
N PRO A 191 2.10 12.92 -12.31
CA PRO A 191 2.29 13.94 -11.27
C PRO A 191 1.82 13.46 -9.88
N ARG A 192 1.17 12.31 -9.82
CA ARG A 192 0.66 11.70 -8.59
C ARG A 192 1.50 10.53 -8.09
N TYR A 193 2.52 10.08 -8.87
CA TYR A 193 3.48 9.12 -8.33
C TYR A 193 4.30 9.76 -7.22
N LEU A 194 4.27 9.19 -6.04
CA LEU A 194 4.95 9.77 -4.87
C LEU A 194 6.47 9.68 -5.05
N LYS A 195 7.12 10.81 -4.88
CA LYS A 195 8.57 10.95 -4.82
C LYS A 195 9.01 11.22 -3.39
N HIS A 196 10.22 10.83 -3.09
CA HIS A 196 10.86 11.14 -1.81
C HIS A 196 12.37 11.33 -2.02
N LYS A 197 12.94 12.35 -1.37
CA LYS A 197 14.37 12.71 -1.56
C LYS A 197 14.75 12.88 -3.04
N GLY A 198 13.84 13.42 -3.83
CA GLY A 198 14.07 13.72 -5.25
C GLY A 198 13.95 12.54 -6.21
N LYS A 199 13.72 11.31 -5.73
CA LYS A 199 13.55 10.10 -6.53
C LYS A 199 12.12 9.54 -6.40
N PRO A 200 11.63 8.75 -7.38
CA PRO A 200 10.43 7.93 -7.19
C PRO A 200 10.58 7.06 -5.95
N LEU A 201 9.49 6.82 -5.24
CA LEU A 201 9.49 5.93 -4.08
C LEU A 201 9.05 4.53 -4.50
N VAL A 202 9.75 3.50 -4.03
CA VAL A 202 9.39 2.09 -4.20
C VAL A 202 9.44 1.41 -2.84
N SER A 203 8.51 0.49 -2.60
CA SER A 203 8.56 -0.36 -1.42
C SER A 203 8.83 -1.81 -1.79
N VAL A 204 9.59 -2.51 -0.93
CA VAL A 204 9.77 -3.96 -1.00
C VAL A 204 9.50 -4.55 0.38
N TRP A 205 8.46 -5.38 0.49
CA TRP A 205 8.07 -6.09 1.71
C TRP A 205 8.61 -7.51 1.75
N GLY A 206 9.08 -7.93 2.91
CA GLY A 206 9.49 -9.30 3.20
C GLY A 206 10.96 -9.47 3.58
N PHE A 207 11.69 -8.40 3.88
CA PHE A 207 13.08 -8.49 4.33
C PHE A 207 13.17 -8.97 5.78
N GLY A 208 13.93 -10.07 5.99
CA GLY A 208 14.15 -10.65 7.32
C GLY A 208 13.00 -11.50 7.86
N PHE A 209 11.95 -11.75 7.08
CA PHE A 209 10.88 -12.64 7.50
C PHE A 209 11.29 -14.10 7.40
N PRO A 210 11.11 -14.92 8.46
CA PRO A 210 11.60 -16.29 8.49
C PRO A 210 10.86 -17.23 7.52
N ASP A 211 9.65 -16.88 7.11
CA ASP A 211 8.81 -17.64 6.19
C ASP A 211 8.98 -17.23 4.71
N ARG A 212 9.96 -16.36 4.42
CA ARG A 212 10.30 -15.95 3.06
C ARG A 212 11.54 -16.65 2.55
N SER A 213 11.52 -17.09 1.31
CA SER A 213 12.66 -17.79 0.68
C SER A 213 13.76 -16.85 0.16
N ILE A 214 13.56 -15.53 0.28
CA ILE A 214 14.56 -14.55 -0.17
C ILE A 214 15.83 -14.62 0.70
N THR A 215 17.00 -14.64 0.04
CA THR A 215 18.29 -14.56 0.72
C THR A 215 18.75 -13.12 0.91
N THR A 216 19.65 -12.89 1.85
CA THR A 216 20.27 -11.58 2.08
C THR A 216 21.01 -11.05 0.87
N ASP A 217 21.66 -11.92 0.09
CA ASP A 217 22.36 -11.52 -1.12
C ASP A 217 21.40 -10.96 -2.19
N VAL A 218 20.28 -11.63 -2.43
CA VAL A 218 19.26 -11.16 -3.38
C VAL A 218 18.59 -9.89 -2.87
N ALA A 219 18.27 -9.82 -1.59
CA ALA A 219 17.72 -8.61 -0.97
C ALA A 219 18.67 -7.42 -1.13
N GLN A 220 19.96 -7.61 -0.83
CA GLN A 220 20.98 -6.55 -0.96
C GLN A 220 21.19 -6.13 -2.43
N GLN A 221 21.15 -7.09 -3.38
CA GLN A 221 21.22 -6.77 -4.81
C GLN A 221 20.05 -5.89 -5.26
N ILE A 222 18.82 -6.22 -4.82
CA ILE A 222 17.63 -5.41 -5.11
C ILE A 222 17.79 -3.99 -4.56
N ILE A 223 18.16 -3.86 -3.29
CA ILE A 223 18.34 -2.56 -2.64
C ILE A 223 19.40 -1.72 -3.37
N ASN A 224 20.55 -2.31 -3.66
CA ASN A 224 21.65 -1.64 -4.36
C ASN A 224 21.24 -1.20 -5.76
N TRP A 225 20.47 -2.04 -6.46
CA TRP A 225 20.00 -1.72 -7.82
C TRP A 225 19.08 -0.49 -7.81
N PHE A 226 18.08 -0.45 -6.95
CA PHE A 226 17.19 0.72 -6.85
C PHE A 226 17.93 1.99 -6.44
N LYS A 227 18.87 1.90 -5.52
CA LYS A 227 19.56 3.09 -5.00
C LYS A 227 20.55 3.70 -5.98
N THR A 228 21.39 2.88 -6.60
CA THR A 228 22.55 3.35 -7.38
C THR A 228 22.90 2.49 -8.58
N GLY A 229 22.58 1.19 -8.58
CA GLY A 229 23.01 0.24 -9.61
C GLY A 229 22.24 0.36 -10.94
N ALA A 230 20.98 0.82 -10.89
CA ALA A 230 20.18 1.03 -12.09
C ALA A 230 20.57 2.30 -12.84
N PRO A 231 20.30 2.37 -14.17
CA PRO A 231 20.28 3.66 -14.87
C PRO A 231 19.40 4.68 -14.14
N ALA A 232 19.78 5.95 -14.16
CA ALA A 232 19.19 7.01 -13.33
C ALA A 232 17.66 7.08 -13.40
N LYS A 233 17.05 6.82 -14.56
CA LYS A 233 15.58 6.83 -14.74
C LYS A 233 14.83 5.75 -13.96
N TYR A 234 15.52 4.69 -13.54
CA TYR A 234 14.93 3.57 -12.77
C TYR A 234 15.31 3.61 -11.29
N GLN A 235 16.24 4.52 -10.91
CA GLN A 235 16.59 4.65 -9.50
C GLN A 235 15.42 5.14 -8.68
N ALA A 236 15.34 4.68 -7.44
CA ALA A 236 14.27 5.01 -6.51
C ALA A 236 14.81 5.18 -5.08
N THR A 237 14.11 5.96 -4.27
CA THR A 237 14.19 5.84 -2.81
C THR A 237 13.49 4.55 -2.40
N ILE A 238 14.12 3.73 -1.59
CA ILE A 238 13.57 2.43 -1.23
C ILE A 238 13.07 2.40 0.22
N MET A 239 11.79 2.02 0.39
CA MET A 239 11.23 1.64 1.68
C MET A 239 11.30 0.12 1.81
N GLY A 240 11.95 -0.37 2.87
CA GLY A 240 11.98 -1.78 3.21
C GLY A 240 10.90 -2.13 4.22
N GLY A 241 9.98 -3.03 3.83
CA GLY A 241 9.10 -3.72 4.76
C GLY A 241 9.88 -4.86 5.43
N VAL A 242 10.20 -4.68 6.70
CA VAL A 242 11.08 -5.57 7.45
C VAL A 242 10.31 -6.33 8.53
N ASN A 243 10.88 -7.43 9.02
CA ASN A 243 10.31 -8.10 10.18
C ASN A 243 10.41 -7.20 11.43
N ASP A 244 9.57 -7.44 12.40
CA ASP A 244 9.46 -6.62 13.61
C ASP A 244 10.70 -6.68 14.52
N ASP A 245 11.51 -7.71 14.39
CA ASP A 245 12.77 -7.89 15.12
C ASP A 245 14.01 -7.34 14.36
N TRP A 246 13.84 -6.56 13.31
CA TRP A 246 14.89 -6.08 12.42
C TRP A 246 16.11 -5.49 13.14
N ARG A 247 15.93 -4.91 14.34
CA ARG A 247 17.03 -4.38 15.15
C ARG A 247 17.89 -5.47 15.78
N THR A 248 17.30 -6.60 16.10
CA THR A 248 17.87 -7.68 16.89
C THR A 248 18.03 -9.00 16.14
N ILE A 249 17.58 -9.04 14.89
CA ILE A 249 17.60 -10.24 14.04
C ILE A 249 19.03 -10.82 13.87
N GLY A 250 20.06 -9.99 13.99
CA GLY A 250 21.46 -10.38 13.84
C GLY A 250 21.93 -10.51 12.39
N PRO A 251 23.26 -10.74 12.20
CA PRO A 251 23.83 -10.87 10.87
C PRO A 251 23.34 -12.14 10.15
N PRO A 252 23.20 -12.09 8.81
CA PRO A 252 23.47 -10.92 7.94
C PRO A 252 22.25 -10.02 7.70
N TRP A 253 21.06 -10.36 8.19
CA TRP A 253 19.83 -9.61 7.93
C TRP A 253 19.81 -8.20 8.53
N ASP A 254 20.47 -8.01 9.66
CA ASP A 254 20.57 -6.72 10.33
C ASP A 254 21.16 -5.63 9.41
N SER A 255 22.21 -5.96 8.66
CA SER A 255 22.84 -5.05 7.71
C SER A 255 21.95 -4.77 6.49
N VAL A 256 21.24 -5.79 5.99
CA VAL A 256 20.29 -5.65 4.89
C VAL A 256 19.14 -4.72 5.26
N CYS A 257 18.50 -4.95 6.42
CA CYS A 257 17.42 -4.10 6.91
C CYS A 257 17.86 -2.64 7.09
N ARG A 258 19.09 -2.40 7.52
CA ARG A 258 19.66 -1.06 7.68
C ARG A 258 20.13 -0.41 6.37
N SER A 259 20.19 -1.15 5.27
CA SER A 259 20.66 -0.60 3.97
C SER A 259 19.58 0.16 3.18
N VAL A 260 18.30 -0.02 3.51
CA VAL A 260 17.19 0.74 2.89
C VAL A 260 17.19 2.21 3.32
N ASP A 261 16.41 3.06 2.66
CA ASP A 261 16.31 4.50 2.99
C ASP A 261 15.27 4.75 4.08
N ILE A 262 14.17 3.97 4.06
CA ILE A 262 13.05 4.05 4.99
C ILE A 262 12.79 2.65 5.52
N ILE A 263 12.76 2.50 6.84
CA ILE A 263 12.51 1.23 7.53
C ILE A 263 11.05 1.21 7.99
N SER A 264 10.32 0.15 7.59
CA SER A 264 8.91 -0.03 7.95
C SER A 264 8.68 -1.44 8.50
N PRO A 265 8.74 -1.62 9.84
CA PRO A 265 8.52 -2.93 10.45
C PRO A 265 7.06 -3.34 10.41
N TRP A 266 6.81 -4.63 10.15
CA TRP A 266 5.48 -5.21 10.23
C TRP A 266 5.19 -5.73 11.63
N PHE A 267 4.24 -5.13 12.31
CA PHE A 267 3.84 -5.56 13.66
C PHE A 267 2.34 -5.84 13.80
N VAL A 268 1.63 -5.96 12.69
CA VAL A 268 0.22 -6.34 12.69
C VAL A 268 0.05 -7.70 13.38
N GLY A 269 -0.91 -7.78 14.31
CA GLY A 269 -1.16 -8.99 15.08
C GLY A 269 -0.17 -9.29 16.23
N ARG A 270 0.80 -8.37 16.52
CA ARG A 270 1.77 -8.58 17.61
C ARG A 270 1.23 -8.26 19.01
N PHE A 271 0.06 -7.64 19.09
CA PHE A 271 -0.64 -7.39 20.34
C PHE A 271 -2.15 -7.43 20.11
N GLY A 272 -2.91 -7.82 21.15
CA GLY A 272 -4.37 -7.98 21.08
C GLY A 272 -5.13 -7.05 22.03
N ASP A 273 -4.43 -6.22 22.83
CA ASP A 273 -5.03 -5.32 23.80
C ASP A 273 -4.18 -4.04 24.00
N ILE A 274 -4.70 -3.12 24.80
CA ILE A 274 -4.06 -1.82 25.09
C ILE A 274 -2.73 -2.02 25.83
N ALA A 275 -2.64 -2.95 26.77
CA ALA A 275 -1.42 -3.22 27.52
C ALA A 275 -0.33 -3.76 26.62
N GLY A 276 -0.67 -4.65 25.69
CA GLY A 276 0.21 -5.14 24.64
C GLY A 276 0.67 -4.01 23.71
N ALA A 277 -0.21 -3.10 23.32
CA ALA A 277 0.14 -1.93 22.51
C ALA A 277 1.14 -1.00 23.24
N ASP A 278 0.93 -0.73 24.51
CA ASP A 278 1.84 0.10 25.33
C ASP A 278 3.22 -0.59 25.51
N SER A 279 3.21 -1.89 25.72
CA SER A 279 4.43 -2.70 25.77
C SER A 279 5.18 -2.66 24.43
N TRP A 280 4.47 -2.85 23.31
CA TRP A 280 5.04 -2.74 21.97
C TRP A 280 5.65 -1.36 21.71
N LYS A 281 4.92 -0.31 22.03
CA LYS A 281 5.41 1.08 21.91
C LYS A 281 6.73 1.27 22.67
N THR A 282 6.80 0.78 23.89
CA THR A 282 7.98 0.97 24.74
C THR A 282 9.18 0.15 24.30
N ASN A 283 8.95 -1.11 23.92
CA ASN A 283 10.03 -2.07 23.68
C ASN A 283 10.46 -2.12 22.20
N ASN A 284 9.61 -1.70 21.26
CA ASN A 284 9.87 -1.76 19.83
C ASN A 284 9.83 -0.37 19.18
N LEU A 285 8.68 0.32 19.19
CA LEU A 285 8.51 1.57 18.43
C LEU A 285 9.51 2.65 18.86
N ILE A 286 9.63 2.93 20.14
CA ILE A 286 10.55 3.97 20.64
C ILE A 286 12.01 3.63 20.32
N PRO A 287 12.52 2.42 20.60
CA PRO A 287 13.88 2.02 20.21
C PRO A 287 14.11 2.00 18.70
N ASP A 288 13.12 1.58 17.88
CA ASP A 288 13.21 1.59 16.41
C ASP A 288 13.42 3.01 15.87
N VAL A 289 12.60 3.95 16.35
CA VAL A 289 12.72 5.37 15.96
C VAL A 289 14.07 5.94 16.36
N ALA A 290 14.55 5.61 17.57
CA ALA A 290 15.84 6.08 18.06
C ALA A 290 17.00 5.54 17.21
N GLU A 291 16.97 4.26 16.84
CA GLU A 291 17.98 3.66 15.99
C GLU A 291 17.94 4.21 14.57
N CYS A 292 16.78 4.32 13.95
CA CYS A 292 16.63 4.96 12.63
C CYS A 292 17.24 6.36 12.63
N LYS A 293 16.96 7.16 13.67
CA LYS A 293 17.54 8.51 13.82
C LYS A 293 19.05 8.47 13.91
N SER A 294 19.64 7.55 14.68
CA SER A 294 21.09 7.42 14.82
C SER A 294 21.77 7.01 13.51
N LEU A 295 21.07 6.25 12.67
CA LEU A 295 21.55 5.79 11.36
C LEU A 295 21.27 6.79 10.23
N GLY A 296 20.61 7.94 10.49
CA GLY A 296 20.14 8.86 9.46
C GLY A 296 19.11 8.25 8.51
N LYS A 297 18.34 7.28 9.00
CA LYS A 297 17.25 6.60 8.28
C LYS A 297 15.90 7.18 8.68
N GLU A 298 14.90 6.99 7.83
CA GLU A 298 13.53 7.31 8.17
C GLU A 298 12.79 6.08 8.66
N TYR A 299 11.84 6.29 9.56
CA TYR A 299 10.98 5.26 10.12
C TYR A 299 9.55 5.48 9.66
N LEU A 300 8.93 4.45 9.10
CA LEU A 300 7.52 4.46 8.69
C LEU A 300 6.75 3.44 9.54
N PRO A 301 6.02 3.87 10.57
CA PRO A 301 5.23 2.95 11.37
C PRO A 301 4.05 2.42 10.58
N VAL A 302 3.69 1.16 10.80
CA VAL A 302 2.42 0.59 10.35
C VAL A 302 1.37 0.85 11.42
N ILE A 303 0.18 1.29 11.02
CA ILE A 303 -0.99 1.48 11.89
C ILE A 303 -2.10 0.61 11.32
N TRP A 304 -2.77 -0.14 12.18
CA TRP A 304 -3.83 -1.04 11.77
C TRP A 304 -5.01 -0.98 12.75
N PRO A 305 -6.19 -0.54 12.29
CA PRO A 305 -7.38 -0.44 13.14
C PRO A 305 -8.07 -1.79 13.39
N GLY A 306 -7.76 -2.78 12.57
CA GLY A 306 -8.24 -4.16 12.64
C GLY A 306 -7.51 -5.01 11.61
N PHE A 307 -7.57 -6.33 11.78
CA PHE A 307 -6.98 -7.30 10.89
C PHE A 307 -7.87 -8.53 10.82
N SER A 308 -8.09 -9.07 9.63
CA SER A 308 -8.86 -10.29 9.39
C SER A 308 -8.04 -11.30 8.60
#